data_ac316b006f39f819c89e7fcd67a26736
#
_entry.id   ac316b006f39f819c89e7fcd67a26736
#
_cell.length_a   1.000
_cell.length_b   1.000
_cell.length_c   1.000
_cell.angle_alpha   90.00
_cell.angle_beta   90.00
_cell.angle_gamma   90.00
#
_symmetry.space_group_name_H-M   'P 1'
#
loop_
_entity.id
_entity.type
_entity.pdbx_description
1 polymer ?
#
loop_
_entity_poly.entity_id
_entity_poly.type
_entity_poly.pdbx_seq_one_letter_code
_entity_poly.pdbx_strand_id
1 'polypeptide(L)'
;ARIQGGYTDFDVAVGTTDMMGKVGRLGRVLGPRNLMPNPKAGTVVQPDDIAHAIISAKAGRVEFRLDKTANIHVPLGKVSFSADDLYVNMAALMVALRKARPSGAKGVFVRKVTLTSTMGPGVRVDVNAVLSMESEAA
;
A
#
# COMPACT_ATOMS: atom_id res chain seq x y z
N ALA A 1 -21.83 13.86 7.13
CA ALA A 1 -22.56 13.72 8.40
C ALA A 1 -22.08 12.50 9.19
N ARG A 2 -22.15 11.24 8.67
CA ARG A 2 -21.77 10.02 9.44
C ARG A 2 -20.33 10.04 9.93
N ILE A 3 -19.36 10.38 9.07
CA ILE A 3 -17.93 10.45 9.43
C ILE A 3 -17.66 11.54 10.47
N GLN A 4 -18.34 12.68 10.41
CA GLN A 4 -18.28 13.72 11.45
C GLN A 4 -18.78 13.22 12.80
N GLY A 5 -19.76 12.30 12.80
CA GLY A 5 -20.26 11.62 13.98
C GLY A 5 -19.36 10.50 14.51
N GLY A 6 -18.16 10.32 13.93
CA GLY A 6 -17.19 9.32 14.38
C GLY A 6 -17.28 7.95 13.69
N TYR A 7 -18.14 7.79 12.69
CA TYR A 7 -18.22 6.55 11.93
C TYR A 7 -16.97 6.37 11.09
N THR A 8 -16.22 5.29 11.34
CA THR A 8 -14.95 4.94 10.66
C THR A 8 -14.84 3.45 10.39
N ASP A 9 -15.97 2.75 10.35
CA ASP A 9 -16.06 1.31 10.07
C ASP A 9 -16.02 1.06 8.55
N PHE A 10 -14.86 1.37 7.96
CA PHE A 10 -14.53 1.10 6.56
C PHE A 10 -13.01 1.09 6.39
N ASP A 11 -12.50 0.28 5.45
CA ASP A 11 -11.06 0.08 5.24
C ASP A 11 -10.45 1.15 4.33
N VAL A 12 -11.17 1.56 3.27
CA VAL A 12 -10.68 2.51 2.27
C VAL A 12 -11.75 3.55 1.96
N ALA A 13 -11.35 4.81 1.89
CA ALA A 13 -12.18 5.90 1.40
C ALA A 13 -11.70 6.34 0.01
N VAL A 14 -12.59 6.28 -0.98
CA VAL A 14 -12.37 6.80 -2.32
C VAL A 14 -13.16 8.10 -2.46
N GLY A 15 -12.54 9.11 -3.05
CA GLY A 15 -13.17 10.41 -3.26
C GLY A 15 -12.87 10.99 -4.63
N THR A 16 -13.75 11.83 -5.13
CA THR A 16 -13.49 12.61 -6.33
C THR A 16 -12.74 13.89 -6.01
N THR A 17 -12.02 14.42 -6.99
CA THR A 17 -11.28 15.69 -6.86
C THR A 17 -12.19 16.83 -6.38
N ASP A 18 -13.42 16.91 -6.89
CA ASP A 18 -14.40 17.96 -6.57
C ASP A 18 -14.85 17.93 -5.11
N MET A 19 -14.89 16.71 -4.54
CA MET A 19 -15.33 16.51 -3.16
C MET A 19 -14.21 16.71 -2.13
N MET A 20 -12.96 16.84 -2.57
CA MET A 20 -11.79 16.95 -1.67
C MET A 20 -11.87 18.16 -0.75
N GLY A 21 -12.46 19.28 -1.19
CA GLY A 21 -12.68 20.44 -0.34
C GLY A 21 -13.61 20.16 0.87
N LYS A 22 -14.59 19.29 0.69
CA LYS A 22 -15.49 18.83 1.76
C LYS A 22 -14.84 17.76 2.64
N VAL A 23 -14.09 16.84 2.02
CA VAL A 23 -13.36 15.76 2.70
C VAL A 23 -12.21 16.31 3.53
N GLY A 24 -11.54 17.38 3.10
CA GLY A 24 -10.47 18.05 3.85
C GLY A 24 -10.87 18.46 5.28
N ARG A 25 -12.13 18.85 5.47
CA ARG A 25 -12.67 19.16 6.82
C ARG A 25 -12.74 17.94 7.74
N LEU A 26 -12.76 16.72 7.17
CA LEU A 26 -12.75 15.45 7.89
C LEU A 26 -11.33 14.95 8.22
N GLY A 27 -10.30 15.68 7.82
CA GLY A 27 -8.91 15.30 8.02
C GLY A 27 -8.52 15.04 9.47
N ARG A 28 -9.17 15.75 10.43
CA ARG A 28 -8.96 15.52 11.86
C ARG A 28 -9.44 14.14 12.33
N VAL A 29 -10.45 13.56 11.66
CA VAL A 29 -11.00 12.25 12.00
C VAL A 29 -10.32 11.14 11.19
N LEU A 30 -10.13 11.36 9.88
CA LEU A 30 -9.60 10.36 8.96
C LEU A 30 -8.06 10.29 8.96
N GLY A 31 -7.38 11.41 9.20
CA GLY A 31 -5.92 11.50 9.16
C GLY A 31 -5.21 10.57 10.13
N PRO A 32 -5.53 10.59 11.44
CA PRO A 32 -4.89 9.72 12.43
C PRO A 32 -5.08 8.22 12.17
N ARG A 33 -6.12 7.87 11.42
CA ARG A 33 -6.46 6.48 11.08
C ARG A 33 -5.97 6.03 9.70
N ASN A 34 -5.22 6.89 8.98
CA ASN A 34 -4.77 6.66 7.60
C ASN A 34 -5.91 6.38 6.59
N LEU A 35 -7.13 6.83 6.89
CA LEU A 35 -8.32 6.67 6.04
C LEU A 35 -8.55 7.87 5.11
N MET A 36 -7.67 8.87 5.13
CA MET A 36 -7.79 10.05 4.29
C MET A 36 -7.47 9.74 2.83
N PRO A 37 -8.38 10.02 1.87
CA PRO A 37 -8.10 9.88 0.46
C PRO A 37 -6.86 10.67 0.04
N ASN A 38 -5.98 10.05 -0.74
CA ASN A 38 -4.73 10.65 -1.18
C ASN A 38 -4.56 10.44 -2.71
N PRO A 39 -4.25 11.50 -3.49
CA PRO A 39 -3.97 11.37 -4.92
C PRO A 39 -2.80 10.43 -5.22
N LYS A 40 -1.77 10.43 -4.37
CA LYS A 40 -0.59 9.53 -4.52
C LYS A 40 -0.95 8.07 -4.32
N ALA A 41 -1.91 7.79 -3.45
CA ALA A 41 -2.45 6.46 -3.25
C ALA A 41 -3.49 6.07 -4.33
N GLY A 42 -3.85 6.98 -5.24
CA GLY A 42 -4.87 6.78 -6.26
C GLY A 42 -6.27 6.52 -5.68
N THR A 43 -6.53 7.03 -4.47
CA THR A 43 -7.86 7.02 -3.84
C THR A 43 -8.63 8.31 -4.09
N VAL A 44 -8.00 9.27 -4.77
CA VAL A 44 -8.64 10.46 -5.34
C VAL A 44 -8.64 10.29 -6.85
N VAL A 45 -9.81 10.14 -7.42
CA VAL A 45 -10.02 9.82 -8.84
C VAL A 45 -10.99 10.79 -9.49
N GLN A 46 -11.02 10.79 -10.81
CA GLN A 46 -12.05 11.50 -11.56
C GLN A 46 -13.41 10.80 -11.40
N PRO A 47 -14.53 11.50 -11.57
CA PRO A 47 -15.86 10.90 -11.43
C PRO A 47 -16.07 9.65 -12.30
N ASP A 48 -15.49 9.63 -13.49
CA ASP A 48 -15.63 8.53 -14.45
C ASP A 48 -14.85 7.27 -14.03
N ASP A 49 -13.78 7.43 -13.25
CA ASP A 49 -12.89 6.34 -12.81
C ASP A 49 -13.27 5.71 -11.47
N ILE A 50 -14.36 6.16 -10.84
CA ILE A 50 -14.77 5.68 -9.50
C ILE A 50 -15.00 4.17 -9.50
N ALA A 51 -15.68 3.63 -10.52
CA ALA A 51 -15.97 2.20 -10.61
C ALA A 51 -14.69 1.37 -10.64
N HIS A 52 -13.71 1.78 -11.43
CA HIS A 52 -12.41 1.13 -11.52
C HIS A 52 -11.63 1.21 -10.20
N ALA A 53 -11.63 2.35 -9.54
CA ALA A 53 -10.98 2.54 -8.24
C ALA A 53 -11.60 1.65 -7.15
N ILE A 54 -12.93 1.47 -7.15
CA ILE A 54 -13.62 0.58 -6.21
C ILE A 54 -13.25 -0.89 -6.48
N ILE A 55 -13.22 -1.33 -7.73
CA ILE A 55 -12.83 -2.69 -8.11
C ILE A 55 -11.38 -2.96 -7.67
N SER A 56 -10.46 -2.03 -7.96
CA SER A 56 -9.06 -2.12 -7.56
C SER A 56 -8.88 -2.16 -6.04
N ALA A 57 -9.65 -1.36 -5.30
CA ALA A 57 -9.61 -1.37 -3.83
C ALA A 57 -10.13 -2.70 -3.26
N LYS A 58 -11.19 -3.28 -3.84
CA LYS A 58 -11.74 -4.58 -3.44
C LYS A 58 -10.81 -5.74 -3.79
N ALA A 59 -10.04 -5.64 -4.87
CA ALA A 59 -9.02 -6.62 -5.24
C ALA A 59 -7.83 -6.67 -4.26
N GLY A 60 -7.74 -5.75 -3.31
CA GLY A 60 -6.72 -5.77 -2.27
C GLY A 60 -5.50 -4.92 -2.59
N ARG A 61 -5.71 -3.64 -2.83
CA ARG A 61 -4.62 -2.69 -3.04
C ARG A 61 -3.89 -2.41 -1.73
N VAL A 62 -2.59 -2.60 -1.73
CA VAL A 62 -1.71 -2.28 -0.60
C VAL A 62 -0.90 -1.02 -0.89
N GLU A 63 -0.96 -0.05 0.01
CA GLU A 63 -0.16 1.18 -0.05
C GLU A 63 1.07 1.02 0.84
N PHE A 64 2.25 1.38 0.34
CA PHE A 64 3.48 1.37 1.12
C PHE A 64 4.10 2.76 1.18
N ARG A 65 4.69 3.08 2.33
CA ARG A 65 5.39 4.33 2.60
C ARG A 65 6.70 4.08 3.33
N LEU A 66 7.66 4.96 3.09
CA LEU A 66 8.88 5.03 3.90
C LEU A 66 8.56 5.69 5.25
N ASP A 67 9.07 5.11 6.31
CA ASP A 67 9.10 5.75 7.63
C ASP A 67 10.29 6.73 7.73
N LYS A 68 10.45 7.37 8.91
CA LYS A 68 11.55 8.31 9.17
C LYS A 68 12.93 7.65 9.16
N THR A 69 12.99 6.35 9.32
CA THR A 69 14.21 5.54 9.36
C THR A 69 14.50 4.82 8.03
N ALA A 70 13.77 5.19 6.97
CA ALA A 70 13.85 4.61 5.64
C ALA A 70 13.49 3.12 5.58
N ASN A 71 12.63 2.64 6.48
CA ASN A 71 12.02 1.32 6.43
C ASN A 71 10.67 1.36 5.74
N ILE A 72 10.30 0.26 5.10
CA ILE A 72 8.99 0.02 4.51
C ILE A 72 8.36 -1.18 5.23
N HIS A 73 7.15 -0.99 5.75
CA HIS A 73 6.36 -2.03 6.38
C HIS A 73 5.13 -2.29 5.52
N VAL A 74 5.01 -3.52 5.01
CA VAL A 74 3.93 -3.90 4.09
C VAL A 74 3.38 -5.27 4.48
N PRO A 75 2.07 -5.41 4.64
CA PRO A 75 1.44 -6.73 4.76
C PRO A 75 1.45 -7.42 3.39
N LEU A 76 2.05 -8.60 3.32
CA LEU A 76 2.08 -9.41 2.09
C LEU A 76 0.81 -10.24 1.91
N GLY A 77 0.18 -10.64 2.99
CA GLY A 77 -1.00 -11.45 2.98
C GLY A 77 -1.36 -11.97 4.37
N LYS A 78 -2.31 -12.89 4.42
CA LYS A 78 -2.76 -13.54 5.64
C LYS A 78 -2.18 -14.95 5.73
N VAL A 79 -2.17 -15.53 6.92
CA VAL A 79 -1.73 -16.91 7.17
C VAL A 79 -2.54 -17.94 6.38
N SER A 80 -3.78 -17.57 5.99
CA SER A 80 -4.65 -18.42 5.15
C SER A 80 -4.27 -18.48 3.67
N PHE A 81 -3.33 -17.62 3.24
CA PHE A 81 -2.88 -17.61 1.84
C PHE A 81 -1.92 -18.77 1.59
N SER A 82 -1.92 -19.29 0.37
CA SER A 82 -0.94 -20.28 -0.04
C SER A 82 0.48 -19.68 -0.12
N ALA A 83 1.50 -20.52 -0.11
CA ALA A 83 2.87 -20.08 -0.26
C ALA A 83 3.10 -19.40 -1.62
N ASP A 84 2.44 -19.93 -2.67
CA ASP A 84 2.55 -19.40 -4.03
C ASP A 84 1.91 -18.01 -4.15
N ASP A 85 0.74 -17.80 -3.52
CA ASP A 85 0.09 -16.48 -3.48
C ASP A 85 0.97 -15.44 -2.77
N LEU A 86 1.60 -15.83 -1.65
CA LEU A 86 2.51 -14.95 -0.92
C LEU A 86 3.77 -14.63 -1.75
N TYR A 87 4.26 -15.62 -2.52
CA TYR A 87 5.39 -15.41 -3.42
C TYR A 87 5.03 -14.42 -4.53
N VAL A 88 3.89 -14.56 -5.17
CA VAL A 88 3.39 -13.64 -6.21
C VAL A 88 3.23 -12.23 -5.65
N ASN A 89 2.65 -12.09 -4.46
CA ASN A 89 2.49 -10.80 -3.79
C ASN A 89 3.86 -10.15 -3.48
N MET A 90 4.84 -10.95 -3.05
CA MET A 90 6.20 -10.46 -2.78
C MET A 90 6.86 -9.99 -4.07
N ALA A 91 6.77 -10.76 -5.15
CA ALA A 91 7.30 -10.39 -6.45
C ALA A 91 6.69 -9.08 -6.97
N ALA A 92 5.36 -8.95 -6.91
CA ALA A 92 4.65 -7.73 -7.29
C ALA A 92 5.10 -6.50 -6.48
N LEU A 93 5.27 -6.67 -5.17
CA LEU A 93 5.78 -5.62 -4.29
C LEU A 93 7.20 -5.19 -4.70
N MET A 94 8.09 -6.15 -4.99
CA MET A 94 9.48 -5.84 -5.37
C MET A 94 9.57 -5.15 -6.73
N VAL A 95 8.73 -5.53 -7.68
CA VAL A 95 8.63 -4.84 -8.98
C VAL A 95 8.14 -3.41 -8.77
N ALA A 96 7.10 -3.19 -7.96
CA ALA A 96 6.59 -1.86 -7.65
C ALA A 96 7.65 -0.99 -6.95
N LEU A 97 8.41 -1.57 -6.02
CA LEU A 97 9.48 -0.89 -5.29
C LEU A 97 10.64 -0.50 -6.22
N ARG A 98 11.02 -1.36 -7.17
CA ARG A 98 12.03 -1.03 -8.20
C ARG A 98 11.57 0.11 -9.10
N LYS A 99 10.31 0.10 -9.53
CA LYS A 99 9.72 1.18 -10.34
C LYS A 99 9.64 2.51 -9.58
N ALA A 100 9.41 2.46 -8.27
CA ALA A 100 9.33 3.65 -7.41
C ALA A 100 10.71 4.23 -7.03
N ARG A 101 11.81 3.59 -7.42
CA ARG A 101 13.16 4.10 -7.12
C ARG A 101 13.39 5.46 -7.77
N PRO A 102 13.70 6.51 -7.00
CA PRO A 102 14.00 7.82 -7.57
C PRO A 102 15.34 7.81 -8.30
N SER A 103 15.46 8.56 -9.40
CA SER A 103 16.69 8.65 -10.20
C SER A 103 17.90 9.15 -9.41
N GLY A 104 17.67 9.95 -8.37
CA GLY A 104 18.71 10.45 -7.47
C GLY A 104 19.24 9.45 -6.44
N ALA A 105 18.61 8.27 -6.29
CA ALA A 105 19.06 7.26 -5.34
C ALA A 105 20.28 6.49 -5.90
N LYS A 106 21.47 6.92 -5.49
CA LYS A 106 22.75 6.26 -5.84
C LYS A 106 23.04 5.08 -4.90
N GLY A 107 23.68 4.04 -5.42
CA GLY A 107 24.10 2.87 -4.63
C GLY A 107 22.99 1.84 -4.40
N VAL A 108 23.14 1.05 -3.33
CA VAL A 108 22.21 -0.05 -2.97
C VAL A 108 20.90 0.53 -2.43
N PHE A 109 19.80 0.32 -3.15
CA PHE A 109 18.48 0.83 -2.78
C PHE A 109 17.81 0.00 -1.69
N VAL A 110 17.76 -1.33 -1.89
CA VAL A 110 17.25 -2.28 -0.89
C VAL A 110 18.42 -2.92 -0.16
N ARG A 111 18.58 -2.62 1.12
CA ARG A 111 19.72 -3.12 1.92
C ARG A 111 19.40 -4.40 2.66
N LYS A 112 18.15 -4.58 3.06
CA LYS A 112 17.73 -5.69 3.89
C LYS A 112 16.26 -5.97 3.64
N VAL A 113 15.93 -7.24 3.53
CA VAL A 113 14.55 -7.73 3.49
C VAL A 113 14.35 -8.70 4.66
N THR A 114 13.28 -8.54 5.39
CA THR A 114 12.94 -9.40 6.52
C THR A 114 11.47 -9.75 6.44
N LEU A 115 11.16 -11.02 6.46
CA LEU A 115 9.80 -11.55 6.48
C LEU A 115 9.46 -11.96 7.91
N THR A 116 8.27 -11.61 8.37
CA THR A 116 7.81 -11.95 9.72
C THR A 116 6.30 -12.17 9.75
N SER A 117 5.84 -13.02 10.64
CA SER A 117 4.42 -13.03 11.03
C SER A 117 4.19 -11.98 12.12
N THR A 118 2.91 -11.67 12.42
CA THR A 118 2.54 -10.60 13.37
C THR A 118 3.23 -10.73 14.73
N MET A 119 3.35 -11.95 15.24
CA MET A 119 3.98 -12.24 16.55
C MET A 119 5.20 -13.16 16.44
N GLY A 120 5.66 -13.46 15.22
CA GLY A 120 6.77 -14.37 15.00
C GLY A 120 8.13 -13.67 14.92
N PRO A 121 9.21 -14.44 14.91
CA PRO A 121 10.55 -13.91 14.69
C PRO A 121 10.71 -13.41 13.24
N GLY A 122 11.56 -12.43 13.07
CA GLY A 122 11.92 -11.93 11.74
C GLY A 122 12.94 -12.83 11.06
N VAL A 123 12.59 -13.37 9.89
CA VAL A 123 13.47 -14.18 9.04
C VAL A 123 14.09 -13.29 7.97
N ARG A 124 15.42 -13.26 7.92
CA ARG A 124 16.12 -12.52 6.87
C ARG A 124 16.04 -13.29 5.56
N VAL A 125 15.75 -12.57 4.49
CA VAL A 125 15.69 -13.11 3.13
C VAL A 125 16.86 -12.55 2.32
N ASP A 126 17.41 -13.35 1.41
CA ASP A 126 18.46 -12.88 0.50
C ASP A 126 17.91 -11.79 -0.43
N VAL A 127 18.54 -10.63 -0.36
CA VAL A 127 18.13 -9.45 -1.14
C VAL A 127 18.27 -9.70 -2.64
N ASN A 128 19.29 -10.40 -3.08
CA ASN A 128 19.51 -10.66 -4.49
C ASN A 128 18.44 -11.60 -5.06
N ALA A 129 18.13 -12.66 -4.33
CA ALA A 129 17.07 -13.58 -4.70
C ALA A 129 15.69 -12.89 -4.80
N VAL A 130 15.38 -12.00 -3.83
CA VAL A 130 14.12 -11.27 -3.83
C VAL A 130 14.06 -10.21 -4.94
N LEU A 131 15.17 -9.56 -5.26
CA LEU A 131 15.24 -8.59 -6.35
C LEU A 131 15.17 -9.24 -7.73
N SER A 132 15.59 -10.50 -7.88
CA SER A 132 15.49 -11.25 -9.12
C SER A 132 14.12 -11.89 -9.36
N MET A 133 13.22 -11.86 -8.38
CA MET A 133 11.84 -12.31 -8.57
C MET A 133 11.18 -11.49 -9.68
N GLU A 134 10.66 -12.17 -10.67
CA GLU A 134 9.83 -11.57 -11.71
C GLU A 134 8.37 -11.79 -11.33
N SER A 135 7.55 -10.74 -11.47
CA SER A 135 6.12 -10.92 -11.29
C SER A 135 5.56 -11.60 -12.55
N GLU A 136 5.09 -12.81 -12.43
CA GLU A 136 4.27 -13.47 -13.45
C GLU A 136 2.88 -12.82 -13.61
N ALA A 137 2.64 -11.72 -12.94
CA ALA A 137 1.42 -10.94 -13.07
C ALA A 137 1.51 -10.08 -14.33
N ALA A 138 1.17 -10.64 -15.46
CA ALA A 138 0.76 -9.92 -16.66
C ALA A 138 -0.72 -9.54 -16.55
#